data_6c91310cf315c84af3bcd0a3fce01420
#
_entry.id   6c91310cf315c84af3bcd0a3fce01420
#
_cell.length_a   1.000
_cell.length_b   1.000
_cell.length_c   1.000
_cell.angle_alpha   90.00
_cell.angle_beta   90.00
_cell.angle_gamma   90.00
#
_symmetry.space_group_name_H-M   'P 1'
#
loop_
_entity.id
_entity.type
_entity.pdbx_description
1 polymer ?
#
loop_
_entity_poly.entity_id
_entity_poly.type
_entity_poly.pdbx_seq_one_letter_code
_entity_poly.pdbx_strand_id
1 'polypeptide(L)'
;MDEQGNYLRLSGIINQSPTYGHEVFGEKFYYATLSVPRLSGAEDLLPITLSERLMEGIPLDIGMPLTLEGQLRSYNKVIEGAGRLLITAFAQRILPPDGEENPNQVQLQGALCKPPSYRTTPFGREIADLMLAVNRAYGKSDYIPCITWGRTARFASHLHVGDKVTLMGRFQSRAYQKQLADGSVITKMAYEVSVGRLTMAAESTQPAYAEPETSYIGTQQ
;
A
#
# COMPACT_ATOMS: atom_id res chain seq x y z
N MET A 1 -6.58 15.35 1.78
CA MET A 1 -6.63 13.93 2.18
C MET A 1 -7.56 13.25 1.20
N ASP A 2 -7.07 12.23 0.54
CA ASP A 2 -7.93 11.45 -0.36
C ASP A 2 -8.98 10.72 0.51
N GLU A 3 -10.26 10.84 0.17
CA GLU A 3 -11.39 10.29 0.96
C GLU A 3 -11.34 8.76 1.14
N GLN A 4 -10.40 8.08 0.51
CA GLN A 4 -10.31 6.62 0.49
C GLN A 4 -9.30 6.02 1.48
N GLY A 5 -8.59 6.81 2.26
CA GLY A 5 -7.62 6.30 3.25
C GLY A 5 -6.44 5.52 2.65
N ASN A 6 -6.09 5.76 1.38
CA ASN A 6 -4.98 5.10 0.66
C ASN A 6 -4.30 6.12 -0.25
N TYR A 7 -3.19 6.66 0.20
CA TYR A 7 -2.38 7.61 -0.55
C TYR A 7 -0.94 7.13 -0.65
N LEU A 8 -0.38 7.31 -1.83
CA LEU A 8 1.02 7.03 -2.12
C LEU A 8 1.58 8.13 -3.01
N ARG A 9 2.80 8.58 -2.72
CA ARG A 9 3.62 9.38 -3.61
C ARG A 9 4.99 8.74 -3.74
N LEU A 10 5.45 8.55 -4.99
CA LEU A 10 6.78 8.03 -5.29
C LEU A 10 7.46 8.95 -6.29
N SER A 11 8.75 9.19 -6.07
CA SER A 11 9.65 9.86 -7.01
C SER A 11 10.92 9.03 -7.17
N GLY A 12 11.31 8.76 -8.41
CA GLY A 12 12.46 7.90 -8.68
C GLY A 12 12.80 7.87 -10.15
N ILE A 13 13.50 6.81 -10.56
CA ILE A 13 13.97 6.61 -11.93
C ILE A 13 13.37 5.30 -12.47
N ILE A 14 12.90 5.31 -13.71
CA ILE A 14 12.41 4.10 -14.38
C ILE A 14 13.56 3.09 -14.49
N ASN A 15 13.41 1.96 -13.82
CA ASN A 15 14.35 0.84 -13.85
C ASN A 15 13.97 -0.21 -14.89
N GLN A 16 12.67 -0.36 -15.15
CA GLN A 16 12.12 -1.21 -16.20
C GLN A 16 11.01 -0.45 -16.92
N SER A 17 11.11 -0.33 -18.24
CA SER A 17 10.10 0.32 -19.08
C SER A 17 8.74 -0.39 -18.98
N PRO A 18 7.63 0.33 -19.21
CA PRO A 18 6.30 -0.23 -19.15
C PRO A 18 6.10 -1.39 -20.12
N THR A 19 5.57 -2.50 -19.62
CA THR A 19 5.17 -3.67 -20.41
C THR A 19 3.67 -3.89 -20.24
N TYR A 20 2.96 -4.31 -21.30
CA TYR A 20 1.54 -4.58 -21.25
C TYR A 20 1.21 -5.59 -20.14
N GLY A 21 0.25 -5.26 -19.31
CA GLY A 21 -0.20 -6.07 -18.20
C GLY A 21 -1.56 -6.72 -18.43
N HIS A 22 -2.59 -5.89 -18.54
CA HIS A 22 -3.99 -6.32 -18.70
C HIS A 22 -4.85 -5.15 -19.19
N GLU A 23 -6.12 -5.47 -19.51
CA GLU A 23 -7.12 -4.49 -19.91
C GLU A 23 -8.37 -4.63 -19.03
N VAL A 24 -8.98 -3.51 -18.67
CA VAL A 24 -10.23 -3.45 -17.91
C VAL A 24 -11.12 -2.38 -18.53
N PHE A 25 -12.31 -2.77 -19.00
CA PHE A 25 -13.29 -1.86 -19.64
C PHE A 25 -12.69 -0.99 -20.76
N GLY A 26 -11.81 -1.57 -21.60
CA GLY A 26 -11.18 -0.86 -22.71
C GLY A 26 -9.97 0.03 -22.31
N GLU A 27 -9.65 0.14 -21.04
CA GLU A 27 -8.44 0.80 -20.54
C GLU A 27 -7.31 -0.21 -20.38
N LYS A 28 -6.18 0.03 -21.04
CA LYS A 28 -4.99 -0.82 -20.90
C LYS A 28 -4.10 -0.36 -19.75
N PHE A 29 -3.58 -1.33 -19.02
CA PHE A 29 -2.68 -1.12 -17.90
C PHE A 29 -1.32 -1.78 -18.18
N TYR A 30 -0.27 -1.09 -17.78
CA TYR A 30 1.12 -1.48 -17.99
C TYR A 30 1.83 -1.62 -16.65
N TYR A 31 2.75 -2.56 -16.57
CA TYR A 31 3.62 -2.76 -15.42
C TYR A 31 5.01 -2.23 -15.72
N ALA A 32 5.57 -1.51 -14.77
CA ALA A 32 6.93 -1.01 -14.80
C ALA A 32 7.58 -1.15 -13.43
N THR A 33 8.86 -0.88 -13.33
CA THR A 33 9.60 -0.83 -12.06
C THR A 33 10.25 0.54 -11.91
N LEU A 34 10.02 1.15 -10.75
CA LEU A 34 10.62 2.42 -10.35
C LEU A 34 11.72 2.16 -9.31
N SER A 35 12.92 2.67 -9.53
CA SER A 35 13.99 2.73 -8.53
C SER A 35 13.81 3.99 -7.71
N VAL A 36 13.57 3.83 -6.40
CA VAL A 36 13.31 4.92 -5.46
C VAL A 36 14.42 4.95 -4.42
N PRO A 37 15.18 6.05 -4.29
CA PRO A 37 16.29 6.13 -3.36
C PRO A 37 15.81 6.16 -1.90
N ARG A 38 16.62 5.56 -1.02
CA ARG A 38 16.50 5.68 0.43
C ARG A 38 17.50 6.70 0.97
N LEU A 39 17.20 7.30 2.10
CA LEU A 39 18.15 8.16 2.81
C LEU A 39 19.48 7.46 3.17
N SER A 40 19.48 6.12 3.24
CA SER A 40 20.67 5.30 3.51
C SER A 40 21.57 5.08 2.28
N GLY A 41 21.20 5.60 1.11
CA GLY A 41 21.91 5.35 -0.16
C GLY A 41 21.52 4.04 -0.87
N ALA A 42 20.72 3.18 -0.24
CA ALA A 42 20.14 2.01 -0.89
C ALA A 42 18.93 2.42 -1.76
N GLU A 43 18.53 1.55 -2.66
CA GLU A 43 17.37 1.75 -3.53
C GLU A 43 16.29 0.70 -3.31
N ASP A 44 15.04 1.13 -3.45
CA ASP A 44 13.89 0.24 -3.52
C ASP A 44 13.44 0.09 -4.97
N LEU A 45 13.45 -1.14 -5.49
CA LEU A 45 12.87 -1.45 -6.80
C LEU A 45 11.39 -1.74 -6.61
N LEU A 46 10.53 -0.78 -6.95
CA LEU A 46 9.11 -0.82 -6.64
C LEU A 46 8.26 -1.08 -7.88
N PRO A 47 7.35 -2.06 -7.85
CA PRO A 47 6.42 -2.31 -8.95
C PRO A 47 5.39 -1.17 -9.01
N ILE A 48 5.21 -0.62 -10.21
CA ILE A 48 4.20 0.40 -10.50
C ILE A 48 3.26 -0.10 -11.59
N THR A 49 2.01 0.35 -11.53
CA THR A 49 1.00 0.12 -12.57
C THR A 49 0.52 1.46 -13.10
N LEU A 50 0.57 1.61 -14.42
CA LEU A 50 0.24 2.82 -15.15
C LEU A 50 -0.90 2.52 -16.14
N SER A 51 -1.88 3.41 -16.27
CA SER A 51 -2.85 3.33 -17.35
C SER A 51 -2.29 3.95 -18.64
N GLU A 52 -2.77 3.49 -19.80
CA GLU A 52 -2.37 4.00 -21.12
C GLU A 52 -2.52 5.53 -21.19
N ARG A 53 -3.62 6.06 -20.65
CA ARG A 53 -3.90 7.51 -20.63
C ARG A 53 -2.87 8.32 -19.85
N LEU A 54 -2.35 7.78 -18.74
CA LEU A 54 -1.35 8.47 -17.93
C LEU A 54 0.02 8.52 -18.62
N MET A 55 0.28 7.63 -19.56
CA MET A 55 1.56 7.53 -20.27
C MET A 55 1.59 8.39 -21.53
N GLU A 56 0.44 8.90 -21.98
CA GLU A 56 0.35 9.66 -23.24
C GLU A 56 1.23 10.89 -23.21
N GLY A 57 2.17 10.96 -24.18
CA GLY A 57 3.12 12.06 -24.31
C GLY A 57 4.26 12.10 -23.28
N ILE A 58 4.37 11.08 -22.41
CA ILE A 58 5.42 11.01 -21.38
C ILE A 58 6.45 9.93 -21.76
N PRO A 59 7.73 10.27 -21.93
CA PRO A 59 8.75 9.27 -22.13
C PRO A 59 8.98 8.47 -20.84
N LEU A 60 8.83 7.14 -20.91
CA LEU A 60 9.00 6.21 -19.80
C LEU A 60 10.08 5.17 -20.09
N ASP A 61 11.17 5.62 -20.69
CA ASP A 61 12.34 4.78 -20.95
C ASP A 61 13.17 4.58 -19.67
N ILE A 62 13.98 3.51 -19.66
CA ILE A 62 14.91 3.25 -18.56
C ILE A 62 15.84 4.46 -18.37
N GLY A 63 16.00 4.86 -17.10
CA GLY A 63 16.81 6.02 -16.72
C GLY A 63 16.05 7.35 -16.67
N MET A 64 14.79 7.40 -17.13
CA MET A 64 13.97 8.61 -17.06
C MET A 64 13.40 8.83 -15.65
N PRO A 65 13.39 10.09 -15.16
CA PRO A 65 12.78 10.41 -13.87
C PRO A 65 11.24 10.33 -13.96
N LEU A 66 10.61 9.83 -12.91
CA LEU A 66 9.16 9.76 -12.79
C LEU A 66 8.75 10.09 -11.36
N THR A 67 7.82 11.04 -11.23
CA THR A 67 7.09 11.30 -9.98
C THR A 67 5.62 10.96 -10.20
N LEU A 68 5.05 10.17 -9.31
CA LEU A 68 3.65 9.76 -9.37
C LEU A 68 2.96 9.88 -8.01
N GLU A 69 1.66 10.11 -8.07
CA GLU A 69 0.74 9.93 -6.96
C GLU A 69 -0.28 8.86 -7.30
N GLY A 70 -0.75 8.15 -6.28
CA GLY A 70 -1.72 7.09 -6.45
C GLY A 70 -2.00 6.35 -5.16
N GLN A 71 -2.21 5.05 -5.29
CA GLN A 71 -2.63 4.18 -4.20
C GLN A 71 -1.86 2.86 -4.23
N LEU A 72 -1.63 2.24 -3.07
CA LEU A 72 -1.19 0.86 -3.02
C LEU A 72 -2.37 -0.06 -3.35
N ARG A 73 -2.16 -0.95 -4.31
CA ARG A 73 -3.14 -1.97 -4.70
C ARG A 73 -2.57 -3.35 -4.48
N SER A 74 -3.42 -4.26 -4.04
CA SER A 74 -3.08 -5.67 -3.86
C SER A 74 -3.99 -6.57 -4.69
N TYR A 75 -3.44 -7.67 -5.17
CA TYR A 75 -4.19 -8.71 -5.87
C TYR A 75 -3.52 -10.07 -5.68
N ASN A 76 -4.34 -11.12 -5.68
CA ASN A 76 -3.85 -12.48 -5.63
C ASN A 76 -3.60 -12.99 -7.05
N LYS A 77 -2.43 -13.55 -7.29
CA LYS A 77 -2.06 -14.22 -8.54
C LYS A 77 -1.58 -15.63 -8.24
N VAL A 78 -2.05 -16.60 -9.02
CA VAL A 78 -1.49 -17.94 -8.96
C VAL A 78 -0.19 -17.94 -9.76
N ILE A 79 0.93 -18.23 -9.10
CA ILE A 79 2.26 -18.32 -9.69
C ILE A 79 2.82 -19.69 -9.28
N GLU A 80 3.19 -20.50 -10.25
CA GLU A 80 3.71 -21.86 -10.01
C GLU A 80 2.78 -22.72 -9.11
N GLY A 81 1.46 -22.63 -9.35
CA GLY A 81 0.44 -23.36 -8.59
C GLY A 81 0.14 -22.84 -7.18
N ALA A 82 0.83 -21.80 -6.72
CA ALA A 82 0.61 -21.20 -5.40
C ALA A 82 0.02 -19.78 -5.53
N GLY A 83 -0.99 -19.49 -4.69
CA GLY A 83 -1.53 -18.13 -4.56
C GLY A 83 -0.48 -17.20 -3.94
N ARG A 84 -0.21 -16.08 -4.59
CA ARG A 84 0.70 -15.03 -4.10
C ARG A 84 0.00 -13.70 -4.06
N LEU A 85 0.13 -13.01 -2.93
CA LEU A 85 -0.27 -11.62 -2.80
C LEU A 85 0.78 -10.74 -3.49
N LEU A 86 0.35 -10.01 -4.51
CA LEU A 86 1.16 -9.01 -5.20
C LEU A 86 0.69 -7.64 -4.82
N ILE A 87 1.63 -6.70 -4.71
CA ILE A 87 1.38 -5.31 -4.36
C ILE A 87 2.04 -4.42 -5.39
N THR A 88 1.35 -3.38 -5.81
CA THR A 88 1.84 -2.40 -6.77
C THR A 88 1.43 -0.99 -6.36
N ALA A 89 2.24 -0.01 -6.70
CA ALA A 89 1.85 1.39 -6.69
C ALA A 89 1.01 1.65 -7.96
N PHE A 90 -0.30 1.80 -7.78
CA PHE A 90 -1.23 2.12 -8.85
C PHE A 90 -1.28 3.62 -9.04
N ALA A 91 -0.69 4.10 -10.13
CA ALA A 91 -0.62 5.53 -10.44
C ALA A 91 -2.01 6.08 -10.81
N GLN A 92 -2.35 7.20 -10.21
CA GLN A 92 -3.53 8.01 -10.55
C GLN A 92 -3.15 9.31 -11.24
N ARG A 93 -1.96 9.84 -10.95
CA ARG A 93 -1.40 11.04 -11.56
C ARG A 93 0.10 10.88 -11.74
N ILE A 94 0.62 11.44 -12.83
CA ILE A 94 2.05 11.70 -13.01
C ILE A 94 2.26 13.19 -12.79
N LEU A 95 3.27 13.53 -12.01
CA LEU A 95 3.59 14.89 -11.62
C LEU A 95 4.92 15.34 -12.25
N PRO A 96 5.09 16.63 -12.52
CA PRO A 96 6.40 17.17 -12.85
C PRO A 96 7.35 17.00 -11.64
N PRO A 97 8.67 16.91 -11.85
CA PRO A 97 9.65 16.93 -10.78
C PRO A 97 9.50 18.23 -9.96
N ASP A 98 9.35 18.11 -8.65
CA ASP A 98 9.07 19.27 -7.77
C ASP A 98 10.14 19.50 -6.69
N GLY A 99 11.21 18.68 -6.69
CA GLY A 99 12.30 18.79 -5.71
C GLY A 99 11.93 18.37 -4.28
N GLU A 100 10.80 17.68 -4.08
CA GLU A 100 10.41 17.12 -2.78
C GLU A 100 11.51 16.23 -2.21
N GLU A 101 11.96 16.52 -0.98
CA GLU A 101 13.06 15.80 -0.32
C GLU A 101 12.70 14.35 0.01
N ASN A 102 11.41 14.05 0.23
CA ASN A 102 10.95 12.69 0.55
C ASN A 102 10.39 12.00 -0.69
N PRO A 103 11.17 11.15 -1.36
CA PRO A 103 10.77 10.50 -2.61
C PRO A 103 9.76 9.35 -2.42
N ASN A 104 9.38 9.02 -1.18
CA ASN A 104 8.57 7.83 -0.90
C ASN A 104 7.66 8.07 0.31
N GLN A 105 6.43 8.41 0.04
CA GLN A 105 5.43 8.72 1.05
C GLN A 105 4.23 7.80 0.89
N VAL A 106 3.84 7.16 1.98
CA VAL A 106 2.64 6.32 2.06
C VAL A 106 1.82 6.74 3.27
N GLN A 107 0.54 6.92 3.07
CA GLN A 107 -0.44 7.09 4.13
C GLN A 107 -1.60 6.13 3.91
N LEU A 108 -1.87 5.26 4.88
CA LEU A 108 -2.95 4.29 4.83
C LEU A 108 -3.83 4.40 6.07
N GLN A 109 -5.12 4.19 5.85
CA GLN A 109 -6.10 3.98 6.91
C GLN A 109 -6.85 2.68 6.62
N GLY A 110 -6.94 1.81 7.61
CA GLY A 110 -7.60 0.52 7.43
C GLY A 110 -7.72 -0.25 8.74
N ALA A 111 -8.19 -1.48 8.66
CA ALA A 111 -8.33 -2.37 9.81
C ALA A 111 -7.29 -3.50 9.77
N LEU A 112 -6.80 -3.91 10.93
CA LEU A 112 -5.98 -5.11 11.02
C LEU A 112 -6.81 -6.34 10.68
N CYS A 113 -6.38 -7.15 9.71
CA CYS A 113 -7.10 -8.35 9.29
C CYS A 113 -6.44 -9.65 9.77
N LYS A 114 -5.30 -9.55 10.45
CA LYS A 114 -4.59 -10.64 11.13
C LYS A 114 -4.01 -10.15 12.44
N PRO A 115 -3.82 -11.03 13.45
CA PRO A 115 -3.07 -10.68 14.65
C PRO A 115 -1.67 -10.19 14.28
N PRO A 116 -1.17 -9.12 14.92
CA PRO A 116 0.21 -8.67 14.75
C PRO A 116 1.21 -9.78 15.10
N SER A 117 2.23 -9.96 14.28
CA SER A 117 3.31 -10.91 14.55
C SER A 117 4.53 -10.18 15.09
N TYR A 118 4.62 -10.08 16.42
CA TYR A 118 5.74 -9.45 17.10
C TYR A 118 6.90 -10.43 17.31
N ARG A 119 8.12 -9.98 17.05
CA ARG A 119 9.36 -10.73 17.27
C ARG A 119 10.56 -9.83 17.43
N THR A 120 11.61 -10.38 18.03
CA THR A 120 12.94 -9.74 18.07
C THR A 120 13.83 -10.40 17.02
N THR A 121 14.51 -9.57 16.23
CA THR A 121 15.48 -10.07 15.24
C THR A 121 16.74 -10.59 15.93
N PRO A 122 17.60 -11.40 15.26
CA PRO A 122 18.88 -11.84 15.82
C PRO A 122 19.80 -10.70 16.26
N PHE A 123 19.61 -9.50 15.71
CA PHE A 123 20.35 -8.29 16.08
C PHE A 123 19.67 -7.47 17.20
N GLY A 124 18.72 -8.04 17.92
CA GLY A 124 18.02 -7.38 19.02
C GLY A 124 17.01 -6.31 18.63
N ARG A 125 16.65 -6.18 17.36
CA ARG A 125 15.63 -5.21 16.91
C ARG A 125 14.23 -5.79 17.05
N GLU A 126 13.37 -5.07 17.77
CA GLU A 126 11.95 -5.41 17.88
C GLU A 126 11.23 -5.02 16.59
N ILE A 127 10.44 -5.94 16.06
CA ILE A 127 9.61 -5.73 14.86
C ILE A 127 8.24 -6.36 15.07
N ALA A 128 7.21 -5.79 14.39
CA ALA A 128 5.92 -6.43 14.27
C ALA A 128 5.45 -6.36 12.81
N ASP A 129 5.09 -7.52 12.28
CA ASP A 129 4.46 -7.63 10.96
C ASP A 129 2.94 -7.49 11.13
N LEU A 130 2.35 -6.64 10.30
CA LEU A 130 0.92 -6.35 10.27
C LEU A 130 0.37 -6.67 8.89
N MET A 131 -0.91 -7.02 8.83
CA MET A 131 -1.67 -7.08 7.58
C MET A 131 -2.85 -6.13 7.69
N LEU A 132 -2.82 -5.06 6.90
CA LEU A 132 -3.83 -4.01 6.89
C LEU A 132 -4.82 -4.24 5.74
N ALA A 133 -6.11 -4.28 6.04
CA ALA A 133 -7.18 -4.24 5.06
C ALA A 133 -7.59 -2.78 4.84
N VAL A 134 -7.32 -2.26 3.67
CA VAL A 134 -7.64 -0.89 3.24
C VAL A 134 -8.82 -0.94 2.29
N ASN A 135 -9.90 -0.24 2.61
CA ASN A 135 -11.11 -0.26 1.81
C ASN A 135 -10.90 0.41 0.45
N ARG A 136 -11.53 -0.15 -0.56
CA ARG A 136 -11.73 0.45 -1.89
C ARG A 136 -13.19 0.83 -2.07
N ALA A 137 -13.44 1.64 -3.10
CA ALA A 137 -14.79 1.77 -3.65
C ALA A 137 -15.36 0.38 -4.03
N TYR A 138 -16.68 0.29 -4.05
CA TYR A 138 -17.43 -0.93 -4.44
C TYR A 138 -17.18 -2.17 -3.56
N GLY A 139 -16.93 -1.97 -2.25
CA GLY A 139 -16.86 -3.07 -1.28
C GLY A 139 -15.67 -4.01 -1.42
N LYS A 140 -14.62 -3.61 -2.13
CA LYS A 140 -13.35 -4.35 -2.21
C LYS A 140 -12.34 -3.82 -1.20
N SER A 141 -11.34 -4.61 -0.87
CA SER A 141 -10.24 -4.21 0.01
C SER A 141 -8.89 -4.60 -0.58
N ASP A 142 -7.90 -3.77 -0.30
CA ASP A 142 -6.49 -4.08 -0.50
C ASP A 142 -5.91 -4.64 0.79
N TYR A 143 -5.15 -5.71 0.70
CA TYR A 143 -4.44 -6.32 1.83
C TYR A 143 -2.97 -5.95 1.74
N ILE A 144 -2.54 -5.02 2.60
CA ILE A 144 -1.21 -4.42 2.54
C ILE A 144 -0.36 -4.94 3.71
N PRO A 145 0.73 -5.70 3.44
CA PRO A 145 1.71 -6.04 4.45
C PRO A 145 2.43 -4.78 4.94
N CYS A 146 2.57 -4.67 6.24
CA CYS A 146 3.27 -3.57 6.88
C CYS A 146 4.25 -4.11 7.92
N ILE A 147 5.37 -3.44 8.10
CA ILE A 147 6.36 -3.75 9.13
C ILE A 147 6.58 -2.53 10.00
N THR A 148 6.56 -2.73 11.32
CA THR A 148 6.83 -1.71 12.34
C THR A 148 8.09 -2.05 13.11
N TRP A 149 8.72 -1.03 13.74
CA TRP A 149 10.01 -1.14 14.40
C TRP A 149 10.00 -0.54 15.80
N GLY A 150 10.76 -1.14 16.75
CA GLY A 150 11.00 -0.61 18.07
C GLY A 150 9.73 -0.26 18.84
N ARG A 151 9.58 0.98 19.28
CA ARG A 151 8.39 1.44 20.05
C ARG A 151 7.09 1.25 19.29
N THR A 152 7.09 1.48 17.98
CA THR A 152 5.90 1.26 17.14
C THR A 152 5.55 -0.23 17.05
N ALA A 153 6.54 -1.13 17.02
CA ALA A 153 6.32 -2.57 17.06
C ALA A 153 5.72 -3.03 18.40
N ARG A 154 6.22 -2.49 19.52
CA ARG A 154 5.64 -2.75 20.86
C ARG A 154 4.20 -2.25 20.96
N PHE A 155 3.90 -1.06 20.47
CA PHE A 155 2.53 -0.57 20.40
C PHE A 155 1.66 -1.50 19.54
N ALA A 156 2.12 -1.85 18.35
CA ALA A 156 1.41 -2.71 17.42
C ALA A 156 1.12 -4.12 17.98
N SER A 157 2.00 -4.66 18.86
CA SER A 157 1.79 -5.98 19.45
C SER A 157 0.59 -6.08 20.40
N HIS A 158 0.05 -4.95 20.85
CA HIS A 158 -1.17 -4.89 21.68
C HIS A 158 -2.45 -4.68 20.88
N LEU A 159 -2.34 -4.53 19.55
CA LEU A 159 -3.49 -4.35 18.69
C LEU A 159 -4.13 -5.70 18.34
N HIS A 160 -5.42 -5.66 18.01
CA HIS A 160 -6.24 -6.83 17.70
C HIS A 160 -6.79 -6.77 16.28
N VAL A 161 -7.24 -7.91 15.79
CA VAL A 161 -7.98 -7.99 14.51
C VAL A 161 -9.23 -7.12 14.61
N GLY A 162 -9.45 -6.28 13.60
CA GLY A 162 -10.55 -5.32 13.55
C GLY A 162 -10.17 -3.91 14.01
N ASP A 163 -9.07 -3.73 14.75
CA ASP A 163 -8.61 -2.40 15.15
C ASP A 163 -8.34 -1.53 13.92
N LYS A 164 -8.96 -0.35 13.90
CA LYS A 164 -8.77 0.64 12.84
C LYS A 164 -7.58 1.52 13.16
N VAL A 165 -6.66 1.60 12.23
CA VAL A 165 -5.41 2.35 12.37
C VAL A 165 -5.16 3.27 11.19
N THR A 166 -4.44 4.36 11.45
CA THR A 166 -3.81 5.22 10.44
C THR A 166 -2.32 5.04 10.55
N LEU A 167 -1.66 4.80 9.42
CA LEU A 167 -0.22 4.69 9.37
C LEU A 167 0.38 5.61 8.30
N MET A 168 1.59 6.05 8.57
CA MET A 168 2.44 6.77 7.63
C MET A 168 3.78 6.04 7.54
N GLY A 169 4.32 5.96 6.33
CA GLY A 169 5.56 5.24 6.10
C GLY A 169 6.03 5.36 4.66
N ARG A 170 6.77 4.36 4.22
CA ARG A 170 7.29 4.26 2.86
C ARG A 170 7.04 2.86 2.28
N PHE A 171 6.79 2.77 1.01
CA PHE A 171 6.73 1.51 0.28
C PHE A 171 8.15 1.01 0.04
N GLN A 172 8.45 -0.24 0.39
CA GLN A 172 9.80 -0.79 0.28
C GLN A 172 9.82 -2.17 -0.35
N SER A 173 10.94 -2.50 -0.95
CA SER A 173 11.30 -3.85 -1.38
C SER A 173 12.31 -4.45 -0.39
N ARG A 174 12.18 -5.75 -0.12
CA ARG A 174 13.10 -6.49 0.74
C ARG A 174 13.37 -7.86 0.17
N ALA A 175 14.64 -8.12 -0.16
CA ALA A 175 15.09 -9.45 -0.52
C ALA A 175 15.08 -10.37 0.70
N TYR A 176 14.60 -11.61 0.53
CA TYR A 176 14.67 -12.66 1.54
C TYR A 176 14.97 -14.01 0.89
N GLN A 177 15.65 -14.86 1.64
CA GLN A 177 15.95 -16.22 1.22
C GLN A 177 14.78 -17.14 1.60
N LYS A 178 14.38 -17.98 0.65
CA LYS A 178 13.40 -19.04 0.86
C LYS A 178 14.02 -20.37 0.53
N GLN A 179 14.05 -21.29 1.51
CA GLN A 179 14.43 -22.67 1.28
C GLN A 179 13.27 -23.41 0.60
N LEU A 180 13.56 -24.13 -0.47
CA LEU A 180 12.62 -24.99 -1.19
C LEU A 180 12.61 -26.40 -0.60
N ALA A 181 11.63 -27.21 -1.00
CA ALA A 181 11.47 -28.58 -0.51
C ALA A 181 12.65 -29.51 -0.89
N ASP A 182 13.37 -29.19 -1.96
CA ASP A 182 14.58 -29.89 -2.42
C ASP A 182 15.86 -29.45 -1.70
N GLY A 183 15.75 -28.55 -0.69
CA GLY A 183 16.87 -27.99 0.06
C GLY A 183 17.57 -26.81 -0.61
N SER A 184 17.26 -26.47 -1.86
CA SER A 184 17.82 -25.30 -2.53
C SER A 184 17.32 -24.00 -1.90
N VAL A 185 18.11 -22.94 -2.02
CA VAL A 185 17.76 -21.61 -1.50
C VAL A 185 17.58 -20.64 -2.66
N ILE A 186 16.43 -20.00 -2.72
CA ILE A 186 16.13 -18.96 -3.70
C ILE A 186 15.94 -17.62 -3.03
N THR A 187 16.42 -16.55 -3.66
CA THR A 187 16.14 -15.16 -3.21
C THR A 187 14.81 -14.71 -3.80
N LYS A 188 13.92 -14.23 -2.94
CA LYS A 188 12.63 -13.64 -3.32
C LYS A 188 12.57 -12.20 -2.86
N MET A 189 11.74 -11.43 -3.55
CA MET A 189 11.45 -10.04 -3.17
C MET A 189 10.08 -9.96 -2.48
N ALA A 190 10.05 -9.36 -1.30
CA ALA A 190 8.84 -8.95 -0.62
C ALA A 190 8.64 -7.44 -0.78
N TYR A 191 7.40 -7.05 -0.92
CA TYR A 191 6.97 -5.66 -0.97
C TYR A 191 6.06 -5.39 0.22
N GLU A 192 6.35 -4.34 0.97
CA GLU A 192 5.68 -4.03 2.23
C GLU A 192 5.76 -2.53 2.53
N VAL A 193 4.93 -2.04 3.44
CA VAL A 193 5.06 -0.66 3.96
C VAL A 193 5.89 -0.68 5.24
N SER A 194 7.05 -0.02 5.21
CA SER A 194 7.84 0.27 6.42
C SER A 194 7.20 1.44 7.14
N VAL A 195 6.61 1.18 8.30
CA VAL A 195 5.81 2.13 9.06
C VAL A 195 6.69 2.99 9.95
N GLY A 196 6.66 4.29 9.74
CA GLY A 196 7.32 5.27 10.60
C GLY A 196 6.41 5.76 11.74
N ARG A 197 5.11 5.90 11.47
CA ARG A 197 4.11 6.33 12.45
C ARG A 197 2.86 5.46 12.35
N LEU A 198 2.34 5.04 13.50
CA LEU A 198 1.12 4.25 13.63
C LEU A 198 0.27 4.84 14.77
N THR A 199 -1.00 5.08 14.50
CA THR A 199 -1.96 5.60 15.47
C THR A 199 -3.30 4.88 15.30
N MET A 200 -4.12 4.81 16.35
CA MET A 200 -5.52 4.44 16.19
C MET A 200 -6.19 5.44 15.25
N ALA A 201 -7.04 4.96 14.36
CA ALA A 201 -7.85 5.85 13.55
C ALA A 201 -8.87 6.56 14.46
N ALA A 202 -9.07 7.86 14.24
CA ALA A 202 -10.16 8.57 14.92
C ALA A 202 -11.49 7.91 14.53
N GLU A 203 -12.36 7.67 15.51
CA GLU A 203 -13.72 7.24 15.22
C GLU A 203 -14.39 8.32 14.38
N SER A 204 -14.85 7.95 13.18
CA SER A 204 -15.71 8.84 12.41
C SER A 204 -17.03 8.92 13.19
N THR A 205 -17.26 10.01 13.89
CA THR A 205 -18.58 10.39 14.38
C THR A 205 -19.47 10.62 13.14
N GLN A 206 -20.10 9.56 12.64
CA GLN A 206 -21.28 9.77 11.80
C GLN A 206 -22.31 10.44 12.68
N PRO A 207 -22.86 11.60 12.30
CA PRO A 207 -24.01 12.15 12.99
C PRO A 207 -25.12 11.08 12.93
N ALA A 208 -25.64 10.69 14.10
CA ALA A 208 -26.81 9.84 14.18
C ALA A 208 -27.89 10.45 13.31
N TYR A 209 -28.37 9.71 12.31
CA TYR A 209 -29.56 10.08 11.57
C TYR A 209 -30.67 10.21 12.59
N ALA A 210 -31.10 11.43 12.87
CA ALA A 210 -32.33 11.68 13.62
C ALA A 210 -33.48 11.05 12.82
N GLU A 211 -34.13 10.08 13.39
CA GLU A 211 -35.36 9.55 12.81
C GLU A 211 -36.37 10.68 12.69
N PRO A 212 -37.06 10.83 11.55
CA PRO A 212 -38.07 11.85 11.42
C PRO A 212 -39.24 11.52 12.42
N GLU A 213 -39.47 12.44 13.34
CA GLU A 213 -40.67 12.38 14.21
C GLU A 213 -41.94 12.30 13.34
N THR A 214 -42.55 11.13 13.36
CA THR A 214 -43.86 10.93 12.72
C THR A 214 -44.92 11.59 13.61
N SER A 215 -45.22 12.85 13.32
CA SER A 215 -46.37 13.53 13.95
C SER A 215 -47.66 12.89 13.44
N TYR A 216 -48.30 12.06 14.24
CA TYR A 216 -49.69 11.65 14.03
C TYR A 216 -50.58 12.86 14.24
N ILE A 217 -51.09 13.43 13.17
CA ILE A 217 -52.23 14.35 13.23
C ILE A 217 -53.46 13.51 13.35
N GLY A 218 -54.01 13.47 14.58
CA GLY A 218 -55.29 12.89 14.84
C GLY A 218 -56.40 13.77 14.25
N THR A 219 -57.17 13.19 13.33
CA THR A 219 -58.41 13.80 12.87
C THR A 219 -59.54 13.19 13.69
N GLN A 220 -60.13 14.02 14.57
CA GLN A 220 -61.46 13.76 15.12
C GLN A 220 -62.48 14.25 14.09
N GLN A 221 -63.35 13.39 13.70
CA GLN A 221 -64.81 13.41 13.66
C GLN A 221 -65.32 12.22 12.84
#